data_d7d9daebb16d9932531f08ed451c8337
#
_entry.id   d7d9daebb16d9932531f08ed451c8337
#
_cell.length_a   1.000
_cell.length_b   1.000
_cell.length_c   1.000
_cell.angle_alpha   90.00
_cell.angle_beta   90.00
_cell.angle_gamma   90.00
#
_symmetry.space_group_name_H-M   'P 1'
#
loop_
_entity.id
_entity.type
_entity.pdbx_description
1 polymer ?
#
loop_
_entity_poly.entity_id
_entity_poly.type
_entity_poly.pdbx_seq_one_letter_code
_entity_poly.pdbx_strand_id
1 'polypeptide(L)'
;QLRAFQSLTEEKQLALEVICYEKQSNWGGLWNYDWRTGVDGSGEPCHGSMYRYLWSNGPKEGLEFADYSFKEHFGKFIGGYPPRAVLFDYIEGRAKKAGIRDKIKFNTLVRDIRFDEKLKTFEVVSRNTIQDEEKTEIFDFLVVATGHFSTPNFPHYEGFEAFNGRLL
;
A
#
# COMPACT_ATOMS: atom_id res chain seq x y z
N GLN A 1 4.09 -7.81 5.61
CA GLN A 1 4.80 -8.82 4.82
C GLN A 1 6.32 -8.66 4.93
N LEU A 2 6.94 -7.53 4.52
CA LEU A 2 8.40 -7.34 4.53
C LEU A 2 9.03 -7.64 5.90
N ARG A 3 8.42 -7.16 7.00
CA ARG A 3 8.90 -7.45 8.36
C ARG A 3 8.85 -8.95 8.68
N ALA A 4 7.81 -9.66 8.23
CA ALA A 4 7.70 -11.10 8.44
C ALA A 4 8.78 -11.88 7.66
N PHE A 5 9.05 -11.48 6.42
CA PHE A 5 10.14 -12.07 5.64
C PHE A 5 11.52 -11.82 6.27
N GLN A 6 11.74 -10.61 6.80
CA GLN A 6 12.97 -10.29 7.51
C GLN A 6 13.16 -11.19 8.73
N SER A 7 12.11 -11.36 9.55
CA SER A 7 12.16 -12.27 10.70
C SER A 7 12.46 -13.72 10.28
N LEU A 8 11.83 -14.20 9.20
CA LEU A 8 12.10 -15.56 8.69
C LEU A 8 13.53 -15.73 8.22
N THR A 9 14.09 -14.70 7.57
CA THR A 9 15.50 -14.72 7.15
C THR A 9 16.43 -14.81 8.37
N GLU A 10 16.17 -14.01 9.39
CA GLU A 10 16.96 -13.97 10.63
C GLU A 10 16.82 -15.28 11.44
N GLU A 11 15.58 -15.74 11.68
CA GLU A 11 15.30 -16.89 12.55
C GLU A 11 15.63 -18.24 11.90
N LYS A 12 15.40 -18.37 10.60
CA LYS A 12 15.55 -19.65 9.87
C LYS A 12 16.77 -19.70 8.97
N GLN A 13 17.59 -18.65 8.96
CA GLN A 13 18.79 -18.54 8.11
C GLN A 13 18.47 -18.79 6.61
N LEU A 14 17.28 -18.40 6.17
CA LEU A 14 16.88 -18.53 4.77
C LEU A 14 17.49 -17.37 3.97
N ALA A 15 18.16 -17.68 2.88
CA ALA A 15 18.65 -16.68 1.91
C ALA A 15 17.48 -16.20 1.05
N LEU A 16 16.69 -15.25 1.56
CA LEU A 16 15.58 -14.63 0.83
C LEU A 16 16.00 -13.26 0.32
N GLU A 17 15.95 -13.08 -1.00
CA GLU A 17 15.98 -11.78 -1.61
C GLU A 17 14.53 -11.30 -1.78
N VAL A 18 14.17 -10.20 -1.11
CA VAL A 18 12.80 -9.67 -1.11
C VAL A 18 12.81 -8.24 -1.63
N ILE A 19 12.05 -8.01 -2.69
CA ILE A 19 11.85 -6.69 -3.29
C ILE A 19 10.37 -6.32 -3.18
N CYS A 20 10.08 -5.09 -2.78
CA CYS A 20 8.74 -4.52 -2.80
C CYS A 20 8.70 -3.36 -3.79
N TYR A 21 7.80 -3.42 -4.75
CA TYR A 21 7.52 -2.30 -5.65
C TYR A 21 6.40 -1.45 -5.08
N GLU A 22 6.63 -0.16 -4.94
CA GLU A 22 5.65 0.81 -4.49
C GLU A 22 5.54 1.95 -5.52
N LYS A 23 4.34 2.16 -6.04
CA LYS A 23 4.10 3.19 -7.05
C LYS A 23 4.30 4.60 -6.51
N GLN A 24 3.91 4.83 -5.26
CA GLN A 24 4.05 6.14 -4.62
C GLN A 24 5.50 6.43 -4.22
N SER A 25 5.79 7.69 -3.94
CA SER A 25 7.10 8.14 -3.45
C SER A 25 7.35 7.81 -1.98
N ASN A 26 6.33 7.32 -1.27
CA ASN A 26 6.41 6.96 0.14
C ASN A 26 5.48 5.78 0.45
N TRP A 27 5.72 5.12 1.57
CA TRP A 27 4.86 4.04 2.08
C TRP A 27 3.55 4.57 2.68
N GLY A 28 2.69 3.64 3.10
CA GLY A 28 1.43 3.97 3.76
C GLY A 28 0.20 3.73 2.89
N GLY A 29 0.38 3.51 1.59
CA GLY A 29 -0.69 3.20 0.66
C GLY A 29 -1.85 4.19 0.78
N LEU A 30 -3.06 3.69 1.02
CA LEU A 30 -4.28 4.48 1.23
C LEU A 30 -4.16 5.51 2.37
N TRP A 31 -3.42 5.19 3.45
CA TRP A 31 -3.24 6.07 4.61
C TRP A 31 -2.31 7.25 4.36
N ASN A 32 -1.45 7.14 3.34
CA ASN A 32 -0.65 8.23 2.81
C ASN A 32 -1.52 9.10 1.89
N TYR A 33 -2.31 9.98 2.51
CA TYR A 33 -3.31 10.78 1.82
C TYR A 33 -2.71 11.71 0.77
N ASP A 34 -3.24 11.63 -0.44
CA ASP A 34 -3.10 12.65 -1.48
C ASP A 34 -4.50 13.22 -1.81
N TRP A 35 -4.56 14.52 -2.05
CA TRP A 35 -5.80 15.20 -2.45
C TRP A 35 -6.11 15.04 -3.94
N ARG A 36 -5.15 14.58 -4.71
CA ARG A 36 -5.27 14.42 -6.16
C ARG A 36 -6.22 13.28 -6.50
N THR A 37 -7.00 13.49 -7.52
CA THR A 37 -7.90 12.50 -8.15
C THR A 37 -7.59 12.41 -9.65
N GLY A 38 -8.10 11.39 -10.32
CA GLY A 38 -7.85 11.17 -11.73
C GLY A 38 -6.49 10.53 -11.99
N VAL A 39 -5.58 11.24 -12.63
CA VAL A 39 -4.22 10.76 -12.94
C VAL A 39 -3.17 11.66 -12.32
N ASP A 40 -2.04 11.09 -11.96
CA ASP A 40 -0.88 11.80 -11.43
C ASP A 40 -0.02 12.44 -12.55
N GLY A 41 1.09 13.06 -12.18
CA GLY A 41 2.02 13.70 -13.12
C GLY A 41 2.71 12.73 -14.09
N SER A 42 2.64 11.43 -13.84
CA SER A 42 3.17 10.37 -14.70
C SER A 42 2.08 9.72 -15.56
N GLY A 43 0.84 10.24 -15.51
CA GLY A 43 -0.30 9.68 -16.23
C GLY A 43 -0.92 8.44 -15.57
N GLU A 44 -0.55 8.14 -14.32
CA GLU A 44 -1.05 6.97 -13.61
C GLU A 44 -2.28 7.30 -12.77
N PRO A 45 -3.25 6.39 -12.67
CA PRO A 45 -4.43 6.62 -11.83
C PRO A 45 -4.07 6.91 -10.37
N CYS A 46 -4.61 8.01 -9.84
CA CYS A 46 -4.56 8.30 -8.42
C CYS A 46 -5.58 7.42 -7.70
N HIS A 47 -5.10 6.50 -6.88
CA HIS A 47 -5.96 5.60 -6.10
C HIS A 47 -6.36 6.29 -4.79
N GLY A 48 -7.46 7.05 -4.81
CA GLY A 48 -7.83 7.88 -3.69
C GLY A 48 -9.26 7.67 -3.19
N SER A 49 -9.56 6.58 -2.50
CA SER A 49 -10.80 6.48 -1.70
C SER A 49 -10.66 7.12 -0.31
N MET A 50 -9.47 7.63 0.04
CA MET A 50 -9.21 8.33 1.29
C MET A 50 -9.59 9.80 1.20
N TYR A 51 -10.13 10.37 2.26
CA TYR A 51 -10.37 11.80 2.40
C TYR A 51 -9.66 12.39 3.63
N ARG A 52 -9.39 13.67 3.57
CA ARG A 52 -8.49 14.37 4.49
C ARG A 52 -8.85 14.19 5.96
N TYR A 53 -10.13 14.23 6.28
CA TYR A 53 -10.65 14.22 7.66
C TYR A 53 -11.29 12.88 8.04
N LEU A 54 -10.91 11.80 7.39
CA LEU A 54 -11.36 10.47 7.75
C LEU A 54 -10.92 10.10 9.16
N TRP A 55 -11.86 9.56 9.93
CA TRP A 55 -11.62 8.90 11.20
C TRP A 55 -11.79 7.40 11.02
N SER A 56 -10.98 6.62 11.73
CA SER A 56 -11.16 5.17 11.72
C SER A 56 -12.56 4.78 12.14
N ASN A 57 -13.16 3.84 11.43
CA ASN A 57 -14.40 3.17 11.79
C ASN A 57 -14.17 1.91 12.63
N GLY A 58 -12.91 1.53 12.86
CA GLY A 58 -12.49 0.47 13.75
C GLY A 58 -11.76 1.01 14.98
N PRO A 59 -11.90 0.38 16.15
CA PRO A 59 -11.16 0.75 17.34
C PRO A 59 -9.67 0.51 17.16
N LYS A 60 -8.84 1.37 17.78
CA LYS A 60 -7.37 1.27 17.66
C LYS A 60 -6.82 -0.08 18.12
N GLU A 61 -7.47 -0.72 19.05
CA GLU A 61 -7.11 -2.04 19.56
C GLU A 61 -7.19 -3.12 18.45
N GLY A 62 -8.12 -2.97 17.50
CA GLY A 62 -8.25 -3.84 16.33
C GLY A 62 -7.31 -3.46 15.18
N LEU A 63 -6.65 -2.31 15.25
CA LEU A 63 -5.72 -1.80 14.26
C LEU A 63 -4.26 -1.93 14.70
N GLU A 64 -4.03 -2.31 15.95
CA GLU A 64 -2.71 -2.43 16.55
C GLU A 64 -1.96 -3.65 16.00
N PHE A 65 -0.70 -3.44 15.66
CA PHE A 65 0.17 -4.55 15.27
C PHE A 65 0.66 -5.30 16.51
N ALA A 66 0.74 -6.62 16.42
CA ALA A 66 1.17 -7.47 17.53
C ALA A 66 2.59 -7.16 18.05
N ASP A 67 3.44 -6.65 17.18
CA ASP A 67 4.85 -6.32 17.45
C ASP A 67 5.12 -4.82 17.62
N TYR A 68 4.05 -3.98 17.64
CA TYR A 68 4.20 -2.54 17.75
C TYR A 68 2.91 -1.88 18.22
N SER A 69 2.87 -1.39 19.45
CA SER A 69 1.67 -0.82 20.04
C SER A 69 1.55 0.70 19.82
N PHE A 70 0.31 1.23 19.85
CA PHE A 70 0.07 2.68 19.88
C PHE A 70 0.75 3.34 21.07
N LYS A 71 0.76 2.69 22.23
CA LYS A 71 1.43 3.20 23.43
C LYS A 71 2.94 3.31 23.21
N GLU A 72 3.54 2.31 22.60
CA GLU A 72 4.97 2.32 22.27
C GLU A 72 5.30 3.47 21.30
N HIS A 73 4.49 3.62 20.25
CA HIS A 73 4.73 4.63 19.24
C HIS A 73 4.57 6.06 19.75
N PHE A 74 3.45 6.36 20.40
CA PHE A 74 3.09 7.73 20.78
C PHE A 74 3.54 8.13 22.19
N GLY A 75 3.84 7.19 23.07
CA GLY A 75 4.18 7.45 24.47
C GLY A 75 3.04 8.09 25.29
N LYS A 76 1.85 8.24 24.72
CA LYS A 76 0.68 8.89 25.31
C LYS A 76 -0.61 8.19 24.93
N PHE A 77 -1.70 8.58 25.60
CA PHE A 77 -3.03 8.09 25.25
C PHE A 77 -3.47 8.57 23.87
N ILE A 78 -4.00 7.64 23.07
CA ILE A 78 -4.66 7.90 21.79
C ILE A 78 -6.13 7.47 21.91
N GLY A 79 -7.04 8.29 21.41
CA GLY A 79 -8.49 7.99 21.39
C GLY A 79 -8.80 6.66 20.69
N GLY A 80 -9.95 6.06 21.04
CA GLY A 80 -10.35 4.74 20.55
C GLY A 80 -10.48 4.64 19.03
N TYR A 81 -10.92 5.70 18.38
CA TYR A 81 -11.07 5.80 16.92
C TYR A 81 -10.14 6.90 16.39
N PRO A 82 -8.90 6.59 16.03
CA PRO A 82 -7.94 7.61 15.65
C PRO A 82 -8.23 8.19 14.24
N PRO A 83 -7.93 9.48 14.01
CA PRO A 83 -7.99 10.06 12.69
C PRO A 83 -6.92 9.48 11.76
N ARG A 84 -7.18 9.54 10.46
CA ARG A 84 -6.28 9.07 9.39
C ARG A 84 -4.81 9.44 9.60
N ALA A 85 -4.55 10.70 9.96
CA ALA A 85 -3.18 11.18 10.13
C ALA A 85 -2.42 10.46 11.26
N VAL A 86 -3.12 10.10 12.35
CA VAL A 86 -2.56 9.32 13.46
C VAL A 86 -2.26 7.89 13.02
N LEU A 87 -3.14 7.29 12.23
CA LEU A 87 -2.89 5.94 11.69
C LEU A 87 -1.73 5.94 10.70
N PHE A 88 -1.62 6.94 9.84
CA PHE A 88 -0.50 7.07 8.92
C PHE A 88 0.83 7.17 9.70
N ASP A 89 0.91 8.05 10.70
CA ASP A 89 2.10 8.21 11.55
C ASP A 89 2.46 6.90 12.26
N TYR A 90 1.48 6.19 12.79
CA TYR A 90 1.66 4.88 13.42
C TYR A 90 2.23 3.83 12.46
N ILE A 91 1.65 3.71 11.24
CA ILE A 91 2.12 2.78 10.20
C ILE A 91 3.55 3.14 9.76
N GLU A 92 3.80 4.41 9.56
CA GLU A 92 5.13 4.91 9.19
C GLU A 92 6.17 4.63 10.28
N GLY A 93 5.81 4.85 11.54
CA GLY A 93 6.66 4.56 12.70
C GLY A 93 7.04 3.07 12.76
N ARG A 94 6.08 2.17 12.56
CA ARG A 94 6.34 0.74 12.53
C ARG A 94 7.28 0.36 11.37
N ALA A 95 7.04 0.91 10.19
CA ALA A 95 7.89 0.63 9.02
C ALA A 95 9.33 1.13 9.22
N LYS A 96 9.50 2.31 9.82
CA LYS A 96 10.82 2.86 10.21
C LYS A 96 11.53 1.99 11.24
N LYS A 97 10.80 1.58 12.29
CA LYS A 97 11.35 0.69 13.33
C LYS A 97 11.80 -0.66 12.75
N ALA A 98 11.07 -1.19 11.78
CA ALA A 98 11.42 -2.44 11.13
C ALA A 98 12.65 -2.34 10.20
N GLY A 99 13.11 -1.14 9.84
CA GLY A 99 14.29 -0.95 8.98
C GLY A 99 14.13 -1.51 7.57
N ILE A 100 12.91 -1.53 7.02
CA ILE A 100 12.59 -2.23 5.75
C ILE A 100 12.66 -1.33 4.51
N ARG A 101 13.07 -0.08 4.65
CA ARG A 101 12.99 0.92 3.56
C ARG A 101 13.84 0.57 2.35
N ASP A 102 15.00 -0.02 2.56
CA ASP A 102 15.95 -0.44 1.53
C ASP A 102 15.40 -1.57 0.62
N LYS A 103 14.41 -2.32 1.12
CA LYS A 103 13.72 -3.37 0.37
C LYS A 103 12.58 -2.84 -0.52
N ILE A 104 12.29 -1.54 -0.44
CA ILE A 104 11.17 -0.92 -1.17
C ILE A 104 11.72 -0.04 -2.30
N LYS A 105 11.35 -0.37 -3.51
CA LYS A 105 11.59 0.45 -4.70
C LYS A 105 10.39 1.38 -4.89
N PHE A 106 10.51 2.59 -4.36
CA PHE A 106 9.50 3.65 -4.52
C PHE A 106 9.48 4.20 -5.95
N ASN A 107 8.41 4.88 -6.30
CA ASN A 107 8.16 5.43 -7.64
C ASN A 107 8.29 4.36 -8.74
N THR A 108 7.99 3.12 -8.38
CA THR A 108 8.13 1.98 -9.27
C THR A 108 6.80 1.22 -9.33
N LEU A 109 6.18 1.26 -10.48
CA LEU A 109 4.91 0.57 -10.70
C LEU A 109 5.14 -0.73 -11.48
N VAL A 110 4.35 -1.74 -11.16
CA VAL A 110 4.32 -3.00 -11.89
C VAL A 110 3.35 -2.85 -13.05
N ARG A 111 3.83 -3.12 -14.26
CA ARG A 111 3.06 -3.00 -15.52
C ARG A 111 2.44 -4.31 -15.95
N ASP A 112 3.20 -5.38 -15.82
CA ASP A 112 2.78 -6.69 -16.28
C ASP A 112 3.36 -7.78 -15.38
N ILE A 113 2.64 -8.87 -15.27
CA ILE A 113 3.08 -10.06 -14.54
C ILE A 113 2.65 -11.28 -15.36
N ARG A 114 3.62 -12.15 -15.63
CA ARG A 114 3.38 -13.42 -16.33
C ARG A 114 3.92 -14.57 -15.52
N PHE A 115 3.14 -15.62 -15.40
CA PHE A 115 3.59 -16.86 -14.76
C PHE A 115 4.07 -17.83 -15.84
N ASP A 116 5.32 -18.32 -15.72
CA ASP A 116 5.84 -19.37 -16.56
C ASP A 116 5.51 -20.74 -15.94
N GLU A 117 4.61 -21.45 -16.59
CA GLU A 117 4.14 -22.77 -16.14
C GLU A 117 5.25 -23.83 -16.15
N LYS A 118 6.27 -23.70 -16.99
CA LYS A 118 7.36 -24.67 -17.10
C LYS A 118 8.43 -24.43 -16.06
N LEU A 119 8.85 -23.17 -15.91
CA LEU A 119 9.87 -22.78 -14.95
C LEU A 119 9.33 -22.56 -13.54
N LYS A 120 7.99 -22.44 -13.40
CA LYS A 120 7.30 -22.11 -12.14
C LYS A 120 7.78 -20.81 -11.52
N THR A 121 8.04 -19.80 -12.38
CA THR A 121 8.53 -18.48 -12.00
C THR A 121 7.59 -17.39 -12.48
N PHE A 122 7.72 -16.20 -11.91
CA PHE A 122 7.00 -14.99 -12.31
C PHE A 122 7.93 -14.03 -13.02
N GLU A 123 7.60 -13.67 -14.26
CA GLU A 123 8.20 -12.54 -14.95
C GLU A 123 7.43 -11.27 -14.58
N VAL A 124 8.11 -10.29 -14.03
CA VAL A 124 7.53 -9.02 -13.56
C VAL A 124 8.14 -7.86 -14.33
N VAL A 125 7.31 -7.12 -15.05
CA VAL A 125 7.69 -5.89 -15.74
C VAL A 125 7.37 -4.70 -14.83
N SER A 126 8.38 -3.94 -14.47
CA SER A 126 8.25 -2.75 -13.63
C SER A 126 8.79 -1.51 -14.34
N ARG A 127 8.21 -0.33 -14.04
CA ARG A 127 8.65 0.96 -14.58
C ARG A 127 8.91 1.94 -13.45
N ASN A 128 10.11 2.51 -13.42
CA ASN A 128 10.43 3.63 -12.55
C ASN A 128 9.87 4.93 -13.16
N THR A 129 9.00 5.63 -12.45
CA THR A 129 8.30 6.82 -12.98
C THR A 129 9.13 8.09 -12.97
N ILE A 130 10.27 8.11 -12.23
CA ILE A 130 11.18 9.26 -12.21
C ILE A 130 12.23 9.15 -13.31
N GLN A 131 12.81 7.96 -13.48
CA GLN A 131 13.86 7.69 -14.47
C GLN A 131 13.29 7.33 -15.84
N ASP A 132 12.00 7.02 -15.89
CA ASP A 132 11.28 6.49 -17.06
C ASP A 132 11.91 5.22 -17.63
N GLU A 133 12.43 4.37 -16.74
CA GLU A 133 13.08 3.13 -17.08
C GLU A 133 12.17 1.94 -16.81
N GLU A 134 12.10 1.02 -17.78
CA GLU A 134 11.40 -0.24 -17.63
C GLU A 134 12.40 -1.38 -17.39
N LYS A 135 12.05 -2.30 -16.50
CA LYS A 135 12.86 -3.45 -16.15
C LYS A 135 12.00 -4.70 -16.04
N THR A 136 12.51 -5.80 -16.57
CA THR A 136 11.93 -7.14 -16.40
C THR A 136 12.80 -7.94 -15.45
N GLU A 137 12.19 -8.52 -14.41
CA GLU A 137 12.86 -9.34 -13.40
C GLU A 137 12.09 -10.64 -13.19
N ILE A 138 12.80 -11.71 -12.82
CA ILE A 138 12.22 -13.05 -12.59
C ILE A 138 12.21 -13.33 -11.10
N PHE A 139 11.10 -13.87 -10.61
CA PHE A 139 10.89 -14.20 -9.20
C PHE A 139 10.31 -15.60 -9.03
N ASP A 140 10.71 -16.29 -7.96
CA ASP A 140 10.13 -17.59 -7.59
C ASP A 140 8.76 -17.45 -6.95
N PHE A 141 8.51 -16.34 -6.23
CA PHE A 141 7.27 -16.08 -5.52
C PHE A 141 6.80 -14.66 -5.76
N LEU A 142 5.48 -14.49 -5.78
CA LEU A 142 4.82 -13.20 -5.91
C LEU A 142 3.79 -13.00 -4.79
N VAL A 143 3.82 -11.83 -4.16
CA VAL A 143 2.78 -11.40 -3.21
C VAL A 143 2.09 -10.16 -3.75
N VAL A 144 0.81 -10.27 -4.08
CA VAL A 144 -0.03 -9.14 -4.48
C VAL A 144 -0.57 -8.44 -3.24
N ALA A 145 -0.14 -7.20 -3.03
CA ALA A 145 -0.49 -6.39 -1.84
C ALA A 145 -0.98 -4.99 -2.24
N THR A 146 -1.72 -4.90 -3.35
CA THR A 146 -2.13 -3.64 -3.99
C THR A 146 -3.30 -2.91 -3.31
N GLY A 147 -3.88 -3.51 -2.27
CA GLY A 147 -5.11 -3.00 -1.64
C GLY A 147 -6.36 -3.32 -2.46
N HIS A 148 -7.52 -2.84 -2.01
CA HIS A 148 -8.81 -3.17 -2.63
C HIS A 148 -9.76 -1.97 -2.81
N PHE A 149 -9.35 -0.76 -2.44
CA PHE A 149 -10.14 0.47 -2.58
C PHE A 149 -9.58 1.43 -3.62
N SER A 150 -9.10 0.93 -4.76
CA SER A 150 -8.47 1.75 -5.78
C SER A 150 -9.41 2.19 -6.89
N THR A 151 -10.32 1.33 -7.31
CA THR A 151 -11.24 1.62 -8.43
C THR A 151 -12.66 1.75 -7.91
N PRO A 152 -13.34 2.90 -8.16
CA PRO A 152 -14.73 3.07 -7.78
C PRO A 152 -15.63 2.06 -8.50
N ASN A 153 -16.52 1.43 -7.75
CA ASN A 153 -17.62 0.68 -8.32
C ASN A 153 -18.88 1.55 -8.28
N PHE A 154 -19.37 1.94 -9.44
CA PHE A 154 -20.60 2.70 -9.58
C PHE A 154 -21.75 1.76 -9.95
N PRO A 155 -22.57 1.33 -8.99
CA PRO A 155 -23.73 0.52 -9.30
C PRO A 155 -24.73 1.35 -10.13
N HIS A 156 -25.36 0.70 -11.10
CA HIS A 156 -26.47 1.28 -11.82
C HIS A 156 -27.77 0.94 -11.11
N TYR A 157 -28.57 1.95 -10.80
CA TYR A 157 -29.94 1.77 -10.30
C TYR A 157 -30.89 2.49 -11.23
N GLU A 158 -32.02 1.87 -11.53
CA GLU A 158 -33.10 2.46 -12.32
C GLU A 158 -33.57 3.76 -11.68
N GLY A 159 -33.65 4.83 -12.46
CA GLY A 159 -34.07 6.15 -11.98
C GLY A 159 -32.92 7.09 -11.59
N PHE A 160 -31.65 6.66 -11.60
CA PHE A 160 -30.51 7.55 -11.33
C PHE A 160 -30.47 8.73 -12.29
N GLU A 161 -30.81 8.50 -13.56
CA GLU A 161 -30.87 9.50 -14.62
C GLU A 161 -32.01 10.55 -14.43
N ALA A 162 -33.02 10.18 -13.65
CA ALA A 162 -34.14 11.08 -13.33
C ALA A 162 -33.89 11.92 -12.06
N PHE A 163 -32.84 11.60 -11.29
CA PHE A 163 -32.50 12.32 -10.06
C PHE A 163 -31.76 13.62 -10.38
N ASN A 164 -32.38 14.78 -10.11
CA ASN A 164 -31.81 16.10 -10.36
C ASN A 164 -30.81 16.57 -9.30
N GLY A 165 -30.52 15.76 -8.30
CA GLY A 165 -29.55 16.05 -7.26
C GLY A 165 -28.12 15.59 -7.61
N ARG A 166 -27.18 15.81 -6.70
CA ARG A 166 -25.82 15.31 -6.82
C ARG A 166 -25.72 13.92 -6.22
N LEU A 167 -25.24 12.97 -7.01
CA LEU A 167 -24.86 11.64 -6.53
C LEU A 167 -23.39 11.69 -6.06
N LEU A 168 -23.08 11.11 -4.89
CA LEU A 168 -21.75 11.10 -4.27
C LEU A 168 -21.31 9.67 -4.02
#